data_75d0f2a0642a96997fa3c6934c9444a3
#
_entry.id   75d0f2a0642a96997fa3c6934c9444a3
#
_cell.length_a   1.000
_cell.length_b   1.000
_cell.length_c   1.000
_cell.angle_alpha   90.00
_cell.angle_beta   90.00
_cell.angle_gamma   90.00
#
_symmetry.space_group_name_H-M   'P 1'
#
loop_
_entity.id
_entity.type
_entity.pdbx_description
1 polymer ?
#
loop_
_entity_poly.entity_id
_entity_poly.type
_entity_poly.pdbx_seq_one_letter_code
_entity_poly.pdbx_strand_id
1 'polypeptide(L)'
;MADENPSRSVTDVDEESQIAASRSAGTARTPSHRSSKRRRNIVILIVVLVVLVGGVFLWRYLSSYESTDDAQVDVHLYPVSARISGYVTAVNVGDNEWVEKGAVLVEIDPKDFEVAVAQAQANLSNAVATAQSLNITVPITSTNTSSQLRFTASDIENASAGIIAAERQLTAAHAQLEQAEANDVRAQADLVRYKLLVDKREVAQQVYDQALATAKSSTAAVAAASASESAAQQFVQQARSRAVQAEANHQSAETGPQQVSSTRARVRAAIADVDQKRAALEQAQLNLQYTKIIAPVSGSVNKTVVVGLNVQPGQQLLTVVPLDEVWVTANFKETQLRKMRVGQKADIKVDSYGNSLKGHVDSIAGATGPLFSLLPPENATGNYVKIVQRIPVKIVLEPGENRERRLRPGMNVVPDVYLQ
;
A
#
# COMPACT_ATOMS: atom_id res chain seq x y z
N MET A 1 -64.38 -51.08 -22.73
CA MET A 1 -65.69 -50.57 -23.07
C MET A 1 -65.41 -49.57 -24.15
N ALA A 2 -65.38 -50.02 -25.36
CA ALA A 2 -66.49 -50.23 -26.27
C ALA A 2 -66.93 -48.86 -26.80
N ASP A 3 -66.97 -48.50 -27.98
CA ASP A 3 -67.18 -49.13 -29.28
C ASP A 3 -67.45 -47.94 -30.22
N GLU A 4 -67.18 -47.85 -31.27
CA GLU A 4 -67.34 -48.53 -32.57
C GLU A 4 -67.62 -47.50 -33.67
N ASN A 5 -66.89 -47.64 -34.70
CA ASN A 5 -67.15 -47.31 -36.08
C ASN A 5 -68.54 -47.82 -36.53
N PRO A 6 -69.15 -47.58 -37.69
CA PRO A 6 -68.50 -47.38 -39.02
C PRO A 6 -69.33 -46.65 -40.10
N SER A 7 -68.70 -46.40 -41.21
CA SER A 7 -69.02 -46.78 -42.59
C SER A 7 -69.98 -46.04 -43.49
N ARG A 8 -69.49 -45.88 -44.72
CA ARG A 8 -70.10 -46.20 -46.04
C ARG A 8 -71.22 -45.28 -46.55
N SER A 9 -71.31 -44.95 -47.78
CA SER A 9 -70.98 -45.51 -49.10
C SER A 9 -71.46 -44.54 -50.20
N VAL A 10 -70.73 -44.33 -51.24
CA VAL A 10 -70.93 -45.00 -52.55
C VAL A 10 -72.10 -44.51 -53.39
N THR A 11 -71.77 -44.24 -54.57
CA THR A 11 -72.33 -44.45 -55.98
C THR A 11 -72.88 -43.19 -56.63
N ASP A 12 -72.37 -42.92 -57.71
CA ASP A 12 -72.47 -43.43 -59.12
C ASP A 12 -73.43 -42.62 -59.96
N VAL A 13 -72.97 -42.29 -61.04
CA VAL A 13 -73.27 -42.74 -62.42
C VAL A 13 -73.99 -41.74 -63.34
N ASP A 14 -73.35 -41.58 -64.49
CA ASP A 14 -73.84 -41.48 -65.88
C ASP A 14 -74.71 -40.26 -66.28
N GLU A 15 -74.72 -39.84 -67.41
CA GLU A 15 -74.38 -40.28 -68.77
C GLU A 15 -74.89 -39.22 -69.72
N GLU A 16 -74.20 -39.10 -70.83
CA GLU A 16 -74.65 -38.89 -72.24
C GLU A 16 -75.72 -37.82 -72.58
N SER A 17 -75.62 -37.11 -73.56
CA SER A 17 -75.42 -37.35 -74.98
C SER A 17 -75.68 -36.09 -75.82
N GLN A 18 -74.89 -35.95 -76.82
CA GLN A 18 -75.19 -35.84 -78.24
C GLN A 18 -76.12 -34.76 -78.80
N ILE A 19 -75.68 -34.15 -79.77
CA ILE A 19 -75.87 -34.12 -81.21
C ILE A 19 -76.08 -32.68 -81.76
N ALA A 20 -75.24 -32.34 -82.58
CA ALA A 20 -75.17 -32.12 -84.03
C ALA A 20 -75.66 -30.78 -84.64
N ALA A 21 -74.83 -30.44 -85.53
CA ALA A 21 -74.98 -29.92 -86.90
C ALA A 21 -75.43 -28.48 -87.08
N SER A 22 -74.91 -27.70 -87.89
CA SER A 22 -74.30 -27.75 -89.15
C SER A 22 -74.11 -26.35 -89.78
N ARG A 23 -73.08 -26.18 -90.56
CA ARG A 23 -72.93 -25.32 -91.76
C ARG A 23 -73.19 -23.83 -91.65
N SER A 24 -72.23 -22.96 -91.99
CA SER A 24 -71.80 -22.78 -93.36
C SER A 24 -70.66 -21.70 -93.44
N ALA A 25 -69.84 -21.89 -94.40
CA ALA A 25 -68.80 -21.13 -94.99
C ALA A 25 -68.80 -19.61 -95.02
N GLY A 26 -67.67 -19.06 -94.83
CA GLY A 26 -67.33 -17.68 -95.15
C GLY A 26 -65.85 -17.43 -95.14
N THR A 27 -65.22 -17.47 -96.28
CA THR A 27 -63.84 -17.17 -96.57
C THR A 27 -63.52 -15.71 -96.26
N ALA A 28 -62.44 -15.41 -95.61
CA ALA A 28 -61.60 -14.21 -95.81
C ALA A 28 -60.27 -14.26 -95.11
N ARG A 29 -59.25 -14.35 -95.87
CA ARG A 29 -57.90 -13.78 -95.85
C ARG A 29 -57.26 -13.41 -94.48
N THR A 30 -56.12 -14.02 -94.20
CA THR A 30 -55.02 -13.65 -93.29
C THR A 30 -54.42 -12.28 -93.59
N PRO A 31 -53.93 -11.57 -92.55
CA PRO A 31 -52.57 -11.04 -92.67
C PRO A 31 -51.70 -11.56 -91.51
N SER A 32 -50.50 -11.85 -91.96
CA SER A 32 -49.34 -12.30 -91.18
C SER A 32 -49.03 -11.42 -89.92
N HIS A 33 -49.10 -11.96 -88.70
CA HIS A 33 -48.64 -11.31 -87.51
C HIS A 33 -47.34 -11.97 -87.06
N ARG A 34 -46.22 -11.55 -87.63
CA ARG A 34 -44.86 -12.03 -87.34
C ARG A 34 -44.08 -11.08 -86.42
N SER A 35 -44.75 -10.22 -85.55
CA SER A 35 -44.02 -9.23 -84.70
C SER A 35 -44.35 -9.35 -83.21
N SER A 36 -45.29 -10.17 -82.76
CA SER A 36 -45.66 -10.21 -81.35
C SER A 36 -44.76 -11.10 -80.48
N LYS A 37 -44.14 -12.12 -81.02
CA LYS A 37 -43.21 -13.00 -80.21
C LYS A 37 -41.91 -12.31 -79.82
N ARG A 38 -41.40 -11.42 -80.64
CA ARG A 38 -40.14 -10.69 -80.31
C ARG A 38 -40.35 -9.64 -79.22
N ARG A 39 -41.49 -8.91 -79.27
CA ARG A 39 -41.83 -7.96 -78.20
C ARG A 39 -42.12 -8.67 -76.86
N ARG A 40 -42.85 -9.80 -76.88
CA ARG A 40 -43.10 -10.62 -75.66
C ARG A 40 -41.83 -11.19 -75.08
N ASN A 41 -40.90 -11.67 -75.92
CA ASN A 41 -39.62 -12.16 -75.41
C ASN A 41 -38.73 -11.04 -74.86
N ILE A 42 -38.77 -9.82 -75.42
CA ILE A 42 -38.07 -8.64 -74.90
C ILE A 42 -38.68 -8.21 -73.54
N VAL A 43 -40.02 -8.20 -73.41
CA VAL A 43 -40.70 -7.90 -72.17
C VAL A 43 -40.39 -8.95 -71.10
N ILE A 44 -40.41 -10.24 -71.49
CA ILE A 44 -39.99 -11.33 -70.56
C ILE A 44 -38.53 -11.17 -70.15
N LEU A 45 -37.61 -10.81 -71.07
CA LEU A 45 -36.21 -10.61 -70.78
C LEU A 45 -36.00 -9.40 -69.78
N ILE A 46 -36.77 -8.32 -70.00
CA ILE A 46 -36.74 -7.13 -69.10
C ILE A 46 -37.28 -7.52 -67.74
N VAL A 47 -38.38 -8.26 -67.66
CA VAL A 47 -38.94 -8.71 -66.35
C VAL A 47 -37.94 -9.64 -65.62
N VAL A 48 -37.34 -10.59 -66.34
CA VAL A 48 -36.28 -11.47 -65.77
C VAL A 48 -35.08 -10.64 -65.24
N LEU A 49 -34.65 -9.63 -66.06
CA LEU A 49 -33.56 -8.75 -65.71
C LEU A 49 -33.91 -7.95 -64.45
N VAL A 50 -35.12 -7.38 -64.34
CA VAL A 50 -35.59 -6.63 -63.16
C VAL A 50 -35.66 -7.53 -61.92
N VAL A 51 -36.17 -8.76 -62.08
CA VAL A 51 -36.20 -9.74 -60.96
C VAL A 51 -34.79 -10.15 -60.55
N LEU A 52 -33.87 -10.31 -61.54
CA LEU A 52 -32.50 -10.67 -61.26
C LEU A 52 -31.75 -9.51 -60.55
N VAL A 53 -31.91 -8.27 -61.03
CA VAL A 53 -31.35 -7.07 -60.42
C VAL A 53 -31.97 -6.84 -59.04
N GLY A 54 -33.29 -6.98 -58.90
CA GLY A 54 -33.99 -6.90 -57.62
C GLY A 54 -33.56 -8.00 -56.65
N GLY A 55 -33.39 -9.23 -57.14
CA GLY A 55 -32.85 -10.35 -56.36
C GLY A 55 -31.41 -10.14 -55.89
N VAL A 56 -30.56 -9.63 -56.78
CA VAL A 56 -29.15 -9.28 -56.41
C VAL A 56 -29.14 -8.12 -55.41
N PHE A 57 -29.99 -7.12 -55.60
CA PHE A 57 -30.08 -6.01 -54.66
C PHE A 57 -30.61 -6.46 -53.27
N LEU A 58 -31.64 -7.28 -53.28
CA LEU A 58 -32.21 -7.87 -52.06
C LEU A 58 -31.17 -8.79 -51.33
N TRP A 59 -30.50 -9.64 -52.12
CA TRP A 59 -29.42 -10.50 -51.58
C TRP A 59 -28.29 -9.68 -51.00
N ARG A 60 -27.86 -8.60 -51.67
CA ARG A 60 -26.82 -7.69 -51.19
C ARG A 60 -27.27 -6.94 -49.93
N TYR A 61 -28.54 -6.55 -49.85
CA TYR A 61 -29.12 -5.91 -48.65
C TYR A 61 -29.19 -6.89 -47.49
N LEU A 62 -29.68 -8.11 -47.70
CA LEU A 62 -29.76 -9.14 -46.65
C LEU A 62 -28.35 -9.66 -46.21
N SER A 63 -27.35 -9.55 -47.07
CA SER A 63 -25.95 -9.93 -46.73
C SER A 63 -25.11 -8.79 -46.20
N SER A 64 -25.69 -7.59 -46.01
CA SER A 64 -24.97 -6.41 -45.56
C SER A 64 -24.90 -6.29 -44.02
N TYR A 65 -25.66 -7.10 -43.28
CA TYR A 65 -25.66 -7.13 -41.81
C TYR A 65 -25.76 -8.57 -41.31
N GLU A 66 -25.22 -8.80 -40.11
CA GLU A 66 -25.40 -10.02 -39.35
C GLU A 66 -26.18 -9.71 -38.08
N SER A 67 -27.15 -10.56 -37.78
CA SER A 67 -28.05 -10.41 -36.63
C SER A 67 -28.00 -11.63 -35.73
N THR A 68 -28.20 -11.45 -34.46
CA THR A 68 -28.39 -12.53 -33.49
C THR A 68 -29.50 -12.21 -32.51
N ASP A 69 -30.30 -13.22 -32.20
CA ASP A 69 -31.34 -13.20 -31.13
C ASP A 69 -30.81 -13.60 -29.77
N ASP A 70 -29.56 -14.08 -29.70
CA ASP A 70 -28.88 -14.46 -28.49
C ASP A 70 -27.97 -13.29 -28.00
N ALA A 71 -28.60 -12.23 -27.55
CA ALA A 71 -27.89 -11.08 -27.03
C ALA A 71 -28.67 -10.47 -25.85
N GLN A 72 -27.92 -10.01 -24.87
CA GLN A 72 -28.45 -9.38 -23.67
C GLN A 72 -27.67 -8.13 -23.29
N VAL A 73 -28.36 -7.23 -22.61
CA VAL A 73 -27.74 -6.08 -21.98
C VAL A 73 -26.95 -6.55 -20.76
N ASP A 74 -25.72 -6.10 -20.64
CA ASP A 74 -24.80 -6.47 -19.58
C ASP A 74 -24.19 -5.23 -18.92
N VAL A 75 -23.63 -5.38 -17.70
CA VAL A 75 -23.04 -4.28 -16.95
C VAL A 75 -22.05 -4.83 -15.92
N HIS A 76 -21.10 -4.03 -15.48
CA HIS A 76 -20.30 -4.35 -14.29
C HIS A 76 -21.11 -4.16 -13.03
N LEU A 77 -21.40 -5.24 -12.31
CA LEU A 77 -22.05 -5.17 -11.02
C LEU A 77 -21.02 -4.81 -9.95
N TYR A 78 -21.32 -3.84 -9.10
CA TYR A 78 -20.47 -3.43 -7.98
C TYR A 78 -21.06 -3.91 -6.64
N PRO A 79 -20.65 -5.09 -6.15
CA PRO A 79 -21.04 -5.56 -4.84
C PRO A 79 -20.39 -4.70 -3.77
N VAL A 80 -21.18 -4.16 -2.86
CA VAL A 80 -20.73 -3.39 -1.72
C VAL A 80 -20.84 -4.24 -0.48
N SER A 81 -19.69 -4.49 0.18
CA SER A 81 -19.57 -5.35 1.34
C SER A 81 -19.12 -4.57 2.56
N ALA A 82 -19.49 -5.04 3.76
CA ALA A 82 -18.97 -4.52 5.01
C ALA A 82 -17.48 -4.78 5.13
N ARG A 83 -16.70 -3.84 5.66
CA ARG A 83 -15.27 -3.99 5.99
C ARG A 83 -15.04 -4.26 7.47
N ILE A 84 -16.03 -3.96 8.29
CA ILE A 84 -16.02 -4.12 9.75
C ILE A 84 -17.27 -4.88 10.18
N SER A 85 -17.23 -5.47 11.38
CA SER A 85 -18.42 -6.06 12.02
C SER A 85 -19.18 -5.01 12.82
N GLY A 86 -20.50 -5.18 12.92
CA GLY A 86 -21.33 -4.33 13.77
C GLY A 86 -22.80 -4.40 13.39
N TYR A 87 -23.64 -3.70 14.14
CA TYR A 87 -25.07 -3.62 13.87
C TYR A 87 -25.38 -2.48 12.92
N VAL A 88 -26.24 -2.72 11.94
CA VAL A 88 -26.75 -1.68 11.03
C VAL A 88 -27.74 -0.82 11.77
N THR A 89 -27.43 0.48 11.90
CA THR A 89 -28.28 1.48 12.55
C THR A 89 -29.20 2.18 11.56
N ALA A 90 -28.75 2.40 10.33
CA ALA A 90 -29.56 3.03 9.29
C ALA A 90 -29.22 2.46 7.91
N VAL A 91 -30.23 2.39 7.04
CA VAL A 91 -30.10 2.12 5.61
C VAL A 91 -30.75 3.30 4.89
N ASN A 92 -29.89 4.15 4.30
CA ASN A 92 -30.26 5.46 3.74
C ASN A 92 -30.72 5.36 2.27
N VAL A 93 -31.00 4.15 1.79
CA VAL A 93 -31.34 3.89 0.39
C VAL A 93 -32.50 2.90 0.30
N GLY A 94 -33.44 3.20 -0.59
CA GLY A 94 -34.51 2.29 -1.00
C GLY A 94 -34.04 1.24 -1.99
N ASP A 95 -34.85 0.20 -2.19
CA ASP A 95 -34.60 -0.79 -3.23
C ASP A 95 -34.86 -0.18 -4.62
N ASN A 96 -33.97 -0.43 -5.58
CA ASN A 96 -33.99 0.16 -6.92
C ASN A 96 -33.86 1.70 -6.97
N GLU A 97 -33.47 2.34 -5.88
CA GLU A 97 -33.24 3.78 -5.84
C GLU A 97 -31.90 4.12 -6.54
N TRP A 98 -31.90 5.29 -7.20
CA TRP A 98 -30.69 5.82 -7.81
C TRP A 98 -29.84 6.56 -6.78
N VAL A 99 -28.56 6.23 -6.74
CA VAL A 99 -27.59 6.89 -5.86
C VAL A 99 -26.42 7.45 -6.65
N GLU A 100 -25.86 8.52 -6.13
CA GLU A 100 -24.64 9.11 -6.67
C GLU A 100 -23.40 8.50 -6.00
N LYS A 101 -22.27 8.48 -6.72
CA LYS A 101 -20.99 8.08 -6.17
C LYS A 101 -20.66 8.87 -4.90
N GLY A 102 -20.28 8.18 -3.83
CA GLY A 102 -19.96 8.78 -2.52
C GLY A 102 -21.15 8.97 -1.59
N ALA A 103 -22.40 8.72 -2.04
CA ALA A 103 -23.56 8.74 -1.16
C ALA A 103 -23.45 7.67 -0.06
N VAL A 104 -23.85 8.00 1.17
CA VAL A 104 -23.87 7.06 2.30
C VAL A 104 -25.07 6.14 2.16
N LEU A 105 -24.81 4.86 1.98
CA LEU A 105 -25.83 3.84 1.73
C LEU A 105 -26.31 3.16 3.01
N VAL A 106 -25.34 2.78 3.86
CA VAL A 106 -25.60 2.05 5.11
C VAL A 106 -24.73 2.64 6.20
N GLU A 107 -25.28 2.72 7.41
CA GLU A 107 -24.55 3.12 8.61
C GLU A 107 -24.53 1.97 9.61
N ILE A 108 -23.34 1.65 10.10
CA ILE A 108 -23.08 0.71 11.19
C ILE A 108 -22.92 1.52 12.48
N ASP A 109 -23.29 0.98 13.63
CA ASP A 109 -23.18 1.65 14.94
C ASP A 109 -21.72 2.14 15.17
N PRO A 110 -21.49 3.46 15.25
CA PRO A 110 -20.14 4.00 15.34
C PRO A 110 -19.58 4.03 16.77
N LYS A 111 -20.40 3.80 17.80
CA LYS A 111 -20.06 4.07 19.22
C LYS A 111 -18.80 3.35 19.68
N ASP A 112 -18.67 2.07 19.39
CA ASP A 112 -17.50 1.29 19.80
C ASP A 112 -16.23 1.79 19.08
N PHE A 113 -16.36 2.22 17.83
CA PHE A 113 -15.25 2.77 17.04
C PHE A 113 -14.87 4.19 17.49
N GLU A 114 -15.86 5.01 17.89
CA GLU A 114 -15.59 6.34 18.50
C GLU A 114 -14.81 6.20 19.81
N VAL A 115 -15.19 5.26 20.66
CA VAL A 115 -14.44 4.95 21.90
C VAL A 115 -13.03 4.45 21.58
N ALA A 116 -12.87 3.59 20.57
CA ALA A 116 -11.56 3.12 20.13
C ALA A 116 -10.66 4.26 19.61
N VAL A 117 -11.21 5.22 18.86
CA VAL A 117 -10.50 6.44 18.42
C VAL A 117 -10.09 7.28 19.61
N ALA A 118 -11.01 7.53 20.56
CA ALA A 118 -10.69 8.31 21.77
C ALA A 118 -9.57 7.66 22.61
N GLN A 119 -9.61 6.34 22.76
CA GLN A 119 -8.57 5.57 23.45
C GLN A 119 -7.22 5.64 22.74
N ALA A 120 -7.21 5.47 21.41
CA ALA A 120 -5.99 5.57 20.60
C ALA A 120 -5.39 7.00 20.66
N GLN A 121 -6.25 8.03 20.64
CA GLN A 121 -5.84 9.43 20.80
C GLN A 121 -5.21 9.69 22.17
N ALA A 122 -5.79 9.17 23.24
CA ALA A 122 -5.25 9.29 24.60
C ALA A 122 -3.88 8.59 24.71
N ASN A 123 -3.74 7.40 24.12
CA ASN A 123 -2.48 6.66 24.09
C ASN A 123 -1.39 7.42 23.30
N LEU A 124 -1.74 8.03 22.18
CA LEU A 124 -0.82 8.89 21.43
C LEU A 124 -0.37 10.09 22.27
N SER A 125 -1.31 10.77 22.94
CA SER A 125 -0.99 11.92 23.79
C SER A 125 -0.02 11.54 24.92
N ASN A 126 -0.21 10.38 25.52
CA ASN A 126 0.69 9.84 26.56
C ASN A 126 2.10 9.56 26.01
N ALA A 127 2.19 8.92 24.85
CA ALA A 127 3.48 8.64 24.19
C ALA A 127 4.22 9.93 23.83
N VAL A 128 3.51 10.94 23.31
CA VAL A 128 4.08 12.28 23.01
C VAL A 128 4.62 12.94 24.28
N ALA A 129 3.85 12.95 25.37
CA ALA A 129 4.29 13.53 26.63
C ALA A 129 5.55 12.81 27.19
N THR A 130 5.59 11.49 27.08
CA THR A 130 6.75 10.67 27.48
C THR A 130 7.99 11.01 26.64
N ALA A 131 7.85 11.07 25.31
CA ALA A 131 8.94 11.44 24.41
C ALA A 131 9.47 12.86 24.69
N GLN A 132 8.58 13.81 24.96
CA GLN A 132 8.95 15.18 25.33
C GLN A 132 9.73 15.21 26.65
N SER A 133 9.26 14.50 27.69
CA SER A 133 9.94 14.45 28.98
C SER A 133 11.34 13.85 28.87
N LEU A 134 11.49 12.76 28.11
CA LEU A 134 12.79 12.14 27.86
C LEU A 134 13.71 13.06 27.03
N ASN A 135 13.16 13.79 26.07
CA ASN A 135 13.95 14.71 25.26
C ASN A 135 14.56 15.86 26.08
N ILE A 136 13.86 16.34 27.09
CA ILE A 136 14.36 17.35 28.02
C ILE A 136 15.54 16.81 28.87
N THR A 137 15.63 15.52 29.10
CA THR A 137 16.73 14.91 29.91
C THR A 137 18.05 14.90 29.15
N VAL A 138 18.05 14.93 27.81
CA VAL A 138 19.26 14.90 26.96
C VAL A 138 20.18 16.10 27.19
N PRO A 139 19.72 17.38 27.06
CA PRO A 139 20.58 18.54 27.33
C PRO A 139 21.04 18.60 28.80
N ILE A 140 20.19 18.19 29.76
CA ILE A 140 20.57 18.14 31.17
C ILE A 140 21.73 17.16 31.36
N THR A 141 21.58 15.92 30.87
CA THR A 141 22.63 14.90 30.95
C THR A 141 23.91 15.36 30.25
N SER A 142 23.79 15.96 29.06
CA SER A 142 24.91 16.46 28.29
C SER A 142 25.67 17.56 29.00
N THR A 143 24.96 18.53 29.62
CA THR A 143 25.56 19.63 30.39
C THR A 143 26.26 19.10 31.61
N ASN A 144 25.62 18.23 32.41
CA ASN A 144 26.21 17.61 33.59
C ASN A 144 27.49 16.85 33.23
N THR A 145 27.45 16.02 32.19
CA THR A 145 28.60 15.25 31.73
C THR A 145 29.75 16.16 31.30
N SER A 146 29.47 17.18 30.52
CA SER A 146 30.50 18.12 30.04
C SER A 146 31.10 18.96 31.18
N SER A 147 30.31 19.28 32.21
CA SER A 147 30.77 19.96 33.39
C SER A 147 31.66 19.07 34.24
N GLN A 148 31.28 17.82 34.43
CA GLN A 148 32.08 16.82 35.17
C GLN A 148 33.42 16.55 34.49
N LEU A 149 33.46 16.42 33.16
CA LEU A 149 34.70 16.26 32.39
C LEU A 149 35.63 17.46 32.58
N ARG A 150 35.09 18.68 32.49
CA ARG A 150 35.90 19.90 32.73
C ARG A 150 36.43 20.00 34.16
N PHE A 151 35.59 19.66 35.12
CA PHE A 151 36.00 19.66 36.54
C PHE A 151 37.14 18.68 36.78
N THR A 152 37.02 17.44 36.33
CA THR A 152 38.08 16.42 36.52
C THR A 152 39.34 16.72 35.70
N ALA A 153 39.23 17.35 34.52
CA ALA A 153 40.40 17.84 33.77
C ALA A 153 41.16 18.94 34.54
N SER A 154 40.46 19.90 35.16
CA SER A 154 41.07 20.92 35.99
C SER A 154 41.69 20.30 37.28
N ASP A 155 41.12 19.21 37.78
CA ASP A 155 41.67 18.48 38.96
C ASP A 155 43.03 17.83 38.61
N ILE A 156 43.19 17.26 37.41
CA ILE A 156 44.47 16.75 36.90
C ILE A 156 45.50 17.88 36.82
N GLU A 157 45.12 19.03 36.27
CA GLU A 157 46.00 20.18 36.15
C GLU A 157 46.48 20.68 37.54
N ASN A 158 45.55 20.79 38.51
CA ASN A 158 45.87 21.13 39.85
C ASN A 158 46.78 20.12 40.57
N ALA A 159 46.51 18.84 40.37
CA ALA A 159 47.35 17.77 40.91
C ALA A 159 48.76 17.78 40.30
N SER A 160 48.91 18.01 39.00
CA SER A 160 50.20 18.13 38.32
C SER A 160 51.00 19.34 38.82
N ALA A 161 50.34 20.48 39.00
CA ALA A 161 50.95 21.67 39.63
C ALA A 161 51.45 21.36 41.07
N GLY A 162 50.64 20.56 41.81
CA GLY A 162 51.03 20.08 43.15
C GLY A 162 52.28 19.21 43.16
N ILE A 163 52.48 18.35 42.15
CA ILE A 163 53.75 17.56 41.98
C ILE A 163 54.92 18.49 41.76
N ILE A 164 54.82 19.44 40.86
CA ILE A 164 55.87 20.39 40.54
C ILE A 164 56.27 21.20 41.78
N ALA A 165 55.30 21.62 42.60
CA ALA A 165 55.54 22.33 43.86
C ALA A 165 56.29 21.47 44.89
N ALA A 166 55.87 20.21 45.06
CA ALA A 166 56.50 19.27 45.95
C ALA A 166 57.93 18.89 45.49
N GLU A 167 58.17 18.72 44.19
CA GLU A 167 59.53 18.46 43.63
C GLU A 167 60.47 19.64 43.82
N ARG A 168 59.99 20.87 43.69
CA ARG A 168 60.77 22.08 44.04
C ARG A 168 61.16 22.12 45.53
N GLN A 169 60.21 21.75 46.42
CA GLN A 169 60.48 21.69 47.84
C GLN A 169 61.51 20.58 48.20
N LEU A 170 61.46 19.43 47.52
CA LEU A 170 62.47 18.38 47.65
C LEU A 170 63.82 18.85 47.18
N THR A 171 63.93 19.55 46.04
CA THR A 171 65.16 20.13 45.56
C THR A 171 65.78 21.12 46.56
N ALA A 172 64.95 21.96 47.18
CA ALA A 172 65.42 22.87 48.25
C ALA A 172 65.92 22.13 49.54
N ALA A 173 65.21 21.09 49.97
CA ALA A 173 65.61 20.25 51.05
C ALA A 173 66.92 19.49 50.81
N HIS A 174 67.09 18.97 49.55
CA HIS A 174 68.35 18.34 49.18
C HIS A 174 69.53 19.31 49.18
N ALA A 175 69.39 20.54 48.71
CA ALA A 175 70.43 21.58 48.73
C ALA A 175 70.78 21.93 50.22
N GLN A 176 69.80 21.93 51.11
CA GLN A 176 70.04 22.15 52.58
C GLN A 176 70.82 20.98 53.19
N LEU A 177 70.54 19.72 52.79
CA LEU A 177 71.31 18.58 53.26
C LEU A 177 72.71 18.63 52.73
N GLU A 178 72.96 18.90 51.51
CA GLU A 178 74.28 19.07 50.92
C GLU A 178 75.11 20.15 51.61
N GLN A 179 74.47 21.28 51.95
CA GLN A 179 75.11 22.37 52.75
C GLN A 179 75.47 21.84 54.13
N ALA A 180 74.58 21.12 54.82
CA ALA A 180 74.82 20.57 56.16
C ALA A 180 75.97 19.53 56.18
N GLU A 181 75.96 18.65 55.17
CA GLU A 181 77.03 17.67 54.94
C GLU A 181 78.42 18.34 54.73
N ALA A 182 78.47 19.35 53.87
CA ALA A 182 79.71 20.10 53.62
C ALA A 182 80.23 20.76 54.93
N ASN A 183 79.35 21.32 55.74
CA ASN A 183 79.71 21.90 57.03
C ASN A 183 80.18 20.83 58.00
N ASP A 184 79.53 19.64 58.04
CA ASP A 184 79.94 18.52 58.90
C ASP A 184 81.34 17.99 58.56
N VAL A 185 81.57 17.74 57.19
CA VAL A 185 82.90 17.33 56.72
C VAL A 185 83.97 18.28 57.19
N ARG A 186 83.72 19.58 57.11
CA ARG A 186 84.66 20.60 57.60
C ARG A 186 84.87 20.50 59.11
N ALA A 187 83.78 20.43 59.91
CA ALA A 187 83.82 20.37 61.37
C ALA A 187 84.52 19.09 61.87
N GLN A 188 84.27 17.93 61.20
CA GLN A 188 84.94 16.69 61.50
C GLN A 188 86.48 16.74 61.21
N ALA A 189 86.82 17.36 60.06
CA ALA A 189 88.24 17.57 59.71
C ALA A 189 88.94 18.44 60.71
N ASP A 190 88.24 19.51 61.19
CA ASP A 190 88.83 20.39 62.26
C ASP A 190 88.93 19.64 63.60
N LEU A 191 87.92 18.84 63.93
CA LEU A 191 87.99 18.02 65.14
C LEU A 191 89.20 17.05 65.13
N VAL A 192 89.41 16.37 64.06
CA VAL A 192 90.55 15.50 63.87
C VAL A 192 91.89 16.27 63.99
N ARG A 193 91.97 17.44 63.35
CA ARG A 193 93.12 18.29 63.44
C ARG A 193 93.44 18.78 64.87
N TYR A 194 92.47 19.31 65.57
CA TYR A 194 92.63 19.79 66.89
C TYR A 194 92.90 18.68 67.91
N LYS A 195 92.34 17.49 67.68
CA LYS A 195 92.69 16.33 68.49
C LYS A 195 94.17 16.00 68.44
N LEU A 196 94.78 15.99 67.24
CA LEU A 196 96.27 15.75 67.04
C LEU A 196 97.06 16.86 67.67
N LEU A 197 96.61 18.12 67.71
CA LEU A 197 97.32 19.25 68.23
C LEU A 197 97.25 19.28 69.83
N VAL A 198 96.09 18.89 70.41
CA VAL A 198 96.00 18.72 71.86
C VAL A 198 96.84 17.58 72.38
N ASP A 199 96.84 16.46 71.72
CA ASP A 199 97.70 15.26 72.06
C ASP A 199 99.17 15.65 72.12
N LYS A 200 99.60 16.61 71.24
CA LYS A 200 100.93 17.21 71.25
C LYS A 200 101.13 18.38 72.19
N ARG A 201 100.06 18.84 72.92
CA ARG A 201 100.05 19.98 73.84
C ARG A 201 100.32 21.34 73.14
N GLU A 202 100.02 21.46 71.85
CA GLU A 202 100.28 22.65 71.04
C GLU A 202 99.08 23.64 71.11
N VAL A 203 97.88 23.19 71.58
CA VAL A 203 96.70 23.97 71.79
C VAL A 203 96.03 23.69 73.16
N ALA A 204 95.22 24.60 73.68
CA ALA A 204 94.49 24.39 74.93
C ALA A 204 93.32 23.36 74.80
N GLN A 205 93.04 22.58 75.83
CA GLN A 205 91.94 21.61 75.86
C GLN A 205 90.59 22.20 75.43
N GLN A 206 90.33 23.44 75.87
CA GLN A 206 89.12 24.18 75.52
C GLN A 206 88.86 24.29 74.03
N VAL A 207 89.96 24.43 73.17
CA VAL A 207 89.82 24.50 71.72
C VAL A 207 89.36 23.17 71.16
N TYR A 208 89.89 22.07 71.68
CA TYR A 208 89.39 20.74 71.26
C TYR A 208 87.95 20.48 71.69
N ASP A 209 87.60 20.85 73.00
CA ASP A 209 86.21 20.72 73.46
C ASP A 209 85.22 21.55 72.62
N GLN A 210 85.62 22.71 72.18
CA GLN A 210 84.85 23.57 71.28
C GLN A 210 84.69 22.91 69.90
N ALA A 211 85.73 22.33 69.31
CA ALA A 211 85.70 21.62 68.05
C ALA A 211 84.80 20.36 68.14
N LEU A 212 84.92 19.61 69.29
CA LEU A 212 84.05 18.46 69.56
C LEU A 212 82.56 18.85 69.62
N ALA A 213 82.26 19.93 70.34
CA ALA A 213 80.89 20.47 70.42
C ALA A 213 80.37 20.90 69.01
N THR A 214 81.22 21.58 68.20
CA THR A 214 80.89 21.96 66.83
C THR A 214 80.69 20.75 65.90
N ALA A 215 81.52 19.72 65.96
CA ALA A 215 81.37 18.50 65.21
C ALA A 215 80.09 17.75 65.59
N LYS A 216 79.76 17.64 66.88
CA LYS A 216 78.51 17.04 67.30
C LYS A 216 77.27 17.85 66.83
N SER A 217 77.37 19.17 66.88
CA SER A 217 76.31 20.03 66.35
C SER A 217 76.10 19.94 64.87
N SER A 218 77.18 19.85 64.10
CA SER A 218 77.08 19.68 62.60
C SER A 218 76.54 18.30 62.19
N THR A 219 76.94 17.22 62.92
CA THR A 219 76.36 15.88 62.71
C THR A 219 74.84 15.87 63.00
N ALA A 220 74.43 16.53 64.04
CA ALA A 220 73.00 16.68 64.37
C ALA A 220 72.26 17.51 63.28
N ALA A 221 72.91 18.53 62.74
CA ALA A 221 72.32 19.32 61.62
C ALA A 221 72.15 18.50 60.33
N VAL A 222 73.09 17.60 59.98
CA VAL A 222 72.98 16.64 58.88
C VAL A 222 71.78 15.70 59.13
N ALA A 223 71.65 15.14 60.30
CA ALA A 223 70.53 14.29 60.65
C ALA A 223 69.18 15.00 60.53
N ALA A 224 69.09 16.26 60.93
CA ALA A 224 67.92 17.09 60.82
C ALA A 224 67.58 17.41 59.32
N ALA A 225 68.59 17.75 58.52
CA ALA A 225 68.43 18.05 57.12
C ALA A 225 68.03 16.80 56.35
N SER A 226 68.63 15.62 56.62
CA SER A 226 68.28 14.32 56.03
C SER A 226 66.84 13.91 56.34
N ALA A 227 66.39 14.16 57.62
CA ALA A 227 64.99 13.96 57.98
C ALA A 227 64.03 14.89 57.24
N SER A 228 64.43 16.16 56.98
CA SER A 228 63.66 17.13 56.13
C SER A 228 63.56 16.72 54.73
N GLU A 229 64.67 16.25 54.11
CA GLU A 229 64.67 15.69 52.76
C GLU A 229 63.72 14.49 52.61
N SER A 230 63.83 13.53 53.57
CA SER A 230 62.92 12.36 53.60
C SER A 230 61.47 12.75 53.72
N ALA A 231 61.14 13.77 54.51
CA ALA A 231 59.81 14.33 54.58
C ALA A 231 59.36 14.94 53.27
N ALA A 232 60.23 15.69 52.59
CA ALA A 232 59.93 16.26 51.24
C ALA A 232 59.71 15.19 50.18
N GLN A 233 60.48 14.07 50.23
CA GLN A 233 60.26 12.90 49.36
C GLN A 233 58.85 12.31 49.60
N GLN A 234 58.41 12.20 50.84
CA GLN A 234 57.03 11.71 51.15
C GLN A 234 55.97 12.67 50.58
N PHE A 235 56.20 13.99 50.61
CA PHE A 235 55.25 14.96 50.03
C PHE A 235 55.19 14.81 48.48
N VAL A 236 56.29 14.53 47.79
CA VAL A 236 56.29 14.21 46.36
C VAL A 236 55.47 12.95 46.09
N GLN A 237 55.68 11.87 46.88
CA GLN A 237 54.89 10.65 46.74
C GLN A 237 53.41 10.87 47.00
N GLN A 238 53.03 11.69 47.99
CA GLN A 238 51.68 12.05 48.27
C GLN A 238 51.04 12.84 47.10
N ALA A 239 51.79 13.81 46.52
CA ALA A 239 51.33 14.58 45.38
C ALA A 239 51.11 13.68 44.14
N ARG A 240 52.02 12.72 43.86
CA ARG A 240 51.85 11.72 42.81
C ARG A 240 50.63 10.85 42.99
N SER A 241 50.38 10.39 44.24
CA SER A 241 49.19 9.61 44.54
C SER A 241 47.87 10.39 44.30
N ARG A 242 47.88 11.71 44.62
CA ARG A 242 46.75 12.59 44.27
C ARG A 242 46.53 12.73 42.80
N ALA A 243 47.62 12.82 41.98
CA ALA A 243 47.52 12.89 40.52
C ALA A 243 46.92 11.59 39.92
N VAL A 244 47.35 10.42 40.40
CA VAL A 244 46.77 9.13 40.00
C VAL A 244 45.26 9.07 40.33
N GLN A 245 44.89 9.58 41.52
CA GLN A 245 43.47 9.65 41.89
C GLN A 245 42.67 10.60 40.99
N ALA A 246 43.23 11.78 40.65
CA ALA A 246 42.59 12.72 39.72
C ALA A 246 42.42 12.11 38.31
N GLU A 247 43.45 11.40 37.83
CA GLU A 247 43.41 10.66 36.56
C GLU A 247 42.34 9.58 36.52
N ALA A 248 42.25 8.77 37.58
CA ALA A 248 41.20 7.74 37.71
C ALA A 248 39.79 8.35 37.73
N ASN A 249 39.62 9.50 38.39
CA ASN A 249 38.35 10.23 38.41
C ASN A 249 37.99 10.76 36.98
N HIS A 250 38.99 11.27 36.26
CA HIS A 250 38.81 11.77 34.91
C HIS A 250 38.43 10.61 33.94
N GLN A 251 39.14 9.50 34.01
CA GLN A 251 38.81 8.30 33.19
C GLN A 251 37.41 7.80 33.48
N SER A 252 36.95 7.85 34.74
CA SER A 252 35.56 7.55 35.10
C SER A 252 34.59 8.54 34.46
N ALA A 253 34.92 9.84 34.40
CA ALA A 253 34.09 10.87 33.79
C ALA A 253 34.03 10.75 32.28
N GLU A 254 35.02 10.17 31.59
CA GLU A 254 35.05 9.89 30.15
C GLU A 254 33.97 8.91 29.69
N THR A 255 33.34 8.16 30.61
CA THR A 255 32.17 7.33 30.30
C THR A 255 30.88 8.16 30.12
N GLY A 256 30.91 9.44 30.48
CA GLY A 256 29.76 10.33 30.39
C GLY A 256 29.13 10.51 28.98
N PRO A 257 29.91 10.61 27.90
CA PRO A 257 29.36 10.66 26.56
C PRO A 257 28.54 9.40 26.17
N GLN A 258 28.91 8.23 26.69
CA GLN A 258 28.11 6.98 26.51
C GLN A 258 26.76 7.09 27.24
N GLN A 259 26.74 7.71 28.43
CA GLN A 259 25.49 7.98 29.16
C GLN A 259 24.57 8.91 28.35
N VAL A 260 25.11 9.97 27.70
CA VAL A 260 24.37 10.85 26.83
C VAL A 260 23.85 10.08 25.60
N SER A 261 24.68 9.22 25.01
CA SER A 261 24.30 8.35 23.89
C SER A 261 23.14 7.40 24.26
N SER A 262 23.21 6.77 25.44
CA SER A 262 22.15 5.93 25.98
C SER A 262 20.84 6.71 26.17
N THR A 263 20.92 7.92 26.71
CA THR A 263 19.75 8.78 26.88
C THR A 263 19.13 9.16 25.52
N ARG A 264 19.95 9.51 24.53
CA ARG A 264 19.48 9.76 23.15
C ARG A 264 18.82 8.52 22.51
N ALA A 265 19.36 7.32 22.78
CA ALA A 265 18.76 6.08 22.31
C ALA A 265 17.36 5.85 22.91
N ARG A 266 17.17 6.17 24.21
CA ARG A 266 15.86 6.12 24.87
C ARG A 266 14.87 7.11 24.24
N VAL A 267 15.33 8.34 23.92
CA VAL A 267 14.48 9.32 23.21
C VAL A 267 14.05 8.79 21.84
N ARG A 268 14.99 8.21 21.06
CA ARG A 268 14.63 7.61 19.74
C ARG A 268 13.61 6.49 19.89
N ALA A 269 13.75 5.64 20.91
CA ALA A 269 12.77 4.58 21.20
C ALA A 269 11.39 5.16 21.55
N ALA A 270 11.34 6.23 22.34
CA ALA A 270 10.08 6.91 22.68
C ALA A 270 9.44 7.59 21.44
N ILE A 271 10.23 8.16 20.53
CA ILE A 271 9.73 8.71 19.26
C ILE A 271 9.14 7.59 18.40
N ALA A 272 9.80 6.44 18.30
CA ALA A 272 9.26 5.29 17.57
C ALA A 272 7.94 4.78 18.18
N ASP A 273 7.78 4.82 19.52
CA ASP A 273 6.50 4.52 20.17
C ASP A 273 5.41 5.54 19.80
N VAL A 274 5.74 6.84 19.69
CA VAL A 274 4.80 7.87 19.18
C VAL A 274 4.32 7.51 17.80
N ASP A 275 5.21 7.12 16.88
CA ASP A 275 4.85 6.74 15.53
C ASP A 275 3.97 5.48 15.50
N GLN A 276 4.25 4.51 16.36
CA GLN A 276 3.39 3.32 16.53
C GLN A 276 1.99 3.69 17.02
N LYS A 277 1.86 4.58 18.01
CA LYS A 277 0.55 5.03 18.52
C LYS A 277 -0.19 5.88 17.50
N ARG A 278 0.54 6.66 16.69
CA ARG A 278 -0.06 7.40 15.56
C ARG A 278 -0.69 6.47 14.53
N ALA A 279 0.03 5.42 14.13
CA ALA A 279 -0.50 4.41 13.23
C ALA A 279 -1.72 3.68 13.82
N ALA A 280 -1.71 3.40 15.13
CA ALA A 280 -2.87 2.80 15.80
C ALA A 280 -4.08 3.74 15.81
N LEU A 281 -3.87 5.06 15.99
CA LEU A 281 -4.94 6.06 15.87
C LEU A 281 -5.50 6.12 14.46
N GLU A 282 -4.66 6.13 13.43
CA GLU A 282 -5.08 6.12 12.02
C GLU A 282 -5.92 4.88 11.70
N GLN A 283 -5.50 3.70 12.18
CA GLN A 283 -6.27 2.47 12.03
C GLN A 283 -7.66 2.56 12.69
N ALA A 284 -7.74 3.12 13.90
CA ALA A 284 -9.01 3.32 14.59
C ALA A 284 -9.92 4.30 13.83
N GLN A 285 -9.35 5.39 13.28
CA GLN A 285 -10.08 6.37 12.44
C GLN A 285 -10.57 5.75 11.14
N LEU A 286 -9.76 4.90 10.47
CA LEU A 286 -10.19 4.17 9.28
C LEU A 286 -11.36 3.23 9.61
N ASN A 287 -11.31 2.52 10.72
CA ASN A 287 -12.41 1.66 11.14
C ASN A 287 -13.68 2.46 11.40
N LEU A 288 -13.57 3.65 12.01
CA LEU A 288 -14.69 4.56 12.20
C LEU A 288 -15.23 5.08 10.84
N GLN A 289 -14.37 5.36 9.86
CA GLN A 289 -14.83 5.73 8.52
C GLN A 289 -15.60 4.58 7.84
N TYR A 290 -15.18 3.33 8.05
CA TYR A 290 -15.84 2.15 7.50
C TYR A 290 -17.21 1.86 8.10
N THR A 291 -17.61 2.55 9.19
CA THR A 291 -18.99 2.51 9.69
C THR A 291 -19.98 3.15 8.70
N LYS A 292 -19.52 4.07 7.84
CA LYS A 292 -20.30 4.69 6.78
C LYS A 292 -19.95 4.02 5.44
N ILE A 293 -20.86 3.20 4.97
CA ILE A 293 -20.70 2.47 3.71
C ILE A 293 -21.21 3.34 2.58
N ILE A 294 -20.32 3.71 1.67
CA ILE A 294 -20.58 4.65 0.58
C ILE A 294 -20.67 3.95 -0.78
N ALA A 295 -21.39 4.56 -1.73
CA ALA A 295 -21.47 4.09 -3.10
C ALA A 295 -20.14 4.25 -3.84
N PRO A 296 -19.56 3.17 -4.42
CA PRO A 296 -18.32 3.27 -5.18
C PRO A 296 -18.52 3.95 -6.55
N VAL A 297 -19.71 3.82 -7.12
CA VAL A 297 -20.13 4.39 -8.40
C VAL A 297 -21.59 4.90 -8.31
N SER A 298 -22.00 5.77 -9.24
CA SER A 298 -23.40 6.15 -9.37
C SER A 298 -24.17 5.02 -10.04
N GLY A 299 -25.37 4.71 -9.53
CA GLY A 299 -26.16 3.61 -10.09
C GLY A 299 -27.44 3.33 -9.31
N SER A 300 -28.19 2.34 -9.77
CA SER A 300 -29.39 1.83 -9.07
C SER A 300 -28.95 0.78 -8.05
N VAL A 301 -29.51 0.83 -6.85
CA VAL A 301 -29.14 -0.05 -5.73
C VAL A 301 -30.12 -1.21 -5.62
N ASN A 302 -29.56 -2.42 -5.52
CA ASN A 302 -30.31 -3.60 -5.07
C ASN A 302 -29.80 -3.96 -3.67
N LYS A 303 -30.65 -3.84 -2.65
CA LYS A 303 -30.29 -4.04 -1.26
C LYS A 303 -30.72 -5.41 -0.74
N THR A 304 -29.85 -6.00 0.07
CA THR A 304 -30.13 -7.24 0.83
C THR A 304 -30.06 -7.01 2.34
N VAL A 305 -29.61 -5.82 2.76
CA VAL A 305 -29.41 -5.44 4.16
C VAL A 305 -30.66 -4.77 4.73
N VAL A 306 -30.91 -5.01 6.02
CA VAL A 306 -31.98 -4.39 6.81
C VAL A 306 -31.42 -3.78 8.10
N VAL A 307 -32.08 -2.78 8.63
CA VAL A 307 -31.75 -2.16 9.93
C VAL A 307 -31.84 -3.21 11.04
N GLY A 308 -30.86 -3.21 11.95
CA GLY A 308 -30.72 -4.18 13.05
C GLY A 308 -29.96 -5.45 12.69
N LEU A 309 -29.57 -5.64 11.43
CA LEU A 309 -28.74 -6.77 11.03
C LEU A 309 -27.33 -6.63 11.60
N ASN A 310 -26.79 -7.71 12.18
CA ASN A 310 -25.38 -7.79 12.54
C ASN A 310 -24.58 -8.26 11.32
N VAL A 311 -23.67 -7.43 10.83
CA VAL A 311 -22.87 -7.68 9.63
C VAL A 311 -21.44 -8.08 9.99
N GLN A 312 -20.81 -8.87 9.09
CA GLN A 312 -19.45 -9.32 9.23
C GLN A 312 -18.57 -8.79 8.08
N PRO A 313 -17.25 -8.65 8.29
CA PRO A 313 -16.33 -8.27 7.21
C PRO A 313 -16.44 -9.21 6.01
N GLY A 314 -16.56 -8.64 4.80
CA GLY A 314 -16.75 -9.40 3.55
C GLY A 314 -18.21 -9.74 3.23
N GLN A 315 -19.15 -9.54 4.13
CA GLN A 315 -20.57 -9.77 3.86
C GLN A 315 -21.09 -8.71 2.89
N GLN A 316 -21.68 -9.17 1.78
CA GLN A 316 -22.33 -8.30 0.80
C GLN A 316 -23.62 -7.74 1.38
N LEU A 317 -23.79 -6.43 1.31
CA LEU A 317 -24.93 -5.70 1.85
C LEU A 317 -25.89 -5.24 0.75
N LEU A 318 -25.35 -4.86 -0.37
CA LEU A 318 -26.09 -4.36 -1.53
C LEU A 318 -25.22 -4.45 -2.79
N THR A 319 -25.83 -4.26 -3.95
CA THR A 319 -25.15 -4.17 -5.23
C THR A 319 -25.53 -2.87 -5.91
N VAL A 320 -24.55 -2.11 -6.38
CA VAL A 320 -24.78 -0.91 -7.20
C VAL A 320 -24.61 -1.29 -8.67
N VAL A 321 -25.63 -0.94 -9.47
CA VAL A 321 -25.74 -1.24 -10.89
C VAL A 321 -25.65 0.08 -11.68
N PRO A 322 -24.50 0.41 -12.33
CA PRO A 322 -24.33 1.65 -13.08
C PRO A 322 -25.04 1.53 -14.43
N LEU A 323 -26.23 2.10 -14.56
CA LEU A 323 -27.03 2.04 -15.80
C LEU A 323 -26.50 2.96 -16.91
N ASP A 324 -25.50 3.79 -16.62
CA ASP A 324 -24.87 4.67 -17.61
C ASP A 324 -23.75 3.95 -18.40
N GLU A 325 -23.25 2.80 -17.90
CA GLU A 325 -22.13 2.04 -18.47
C GLU A 325 -22.55 0.66 -18.96
N VAL A 326 -23.77 0.55 -19.54
CA VAL A 326 -24.26 -0.72 -20.07
C VAL A 326 -23.70 -0.99 -21.46
N TRP A 327 -23.51 -2.26 -21.77
CA TRP A 327 -23.17 -2.74 -23.12
C TRP A 327 -24.06 -3.93 -23.49
N VAL A 328 -23.96 -4.37 -24.73
CA VAL A 328 -24.63 -5.58 -25.19
C VAL A 328 -23.60 -6.67 -25.39
N THR A 329 -23.83 -7.81 -24.76
CA THR A 329 -23.10 -9.04 -25.01
C THR A 329 -23.94 -9.88 -25.99
N ALA A 330 -23.46 -9.96 -27.24
CA ALA A 330 -24.15 -10.63 -28.33
C ALA A 330 -23.39 -11.88 -28.77
N ASN A 331 -24.04 -13.03 -28.71
CA ASN A 331 -23.45 -14.33 -29.09
C ASN A 331 -23.69 -14.65 -30.54
N PHE A 332 -22.72 -14.34 -31.40
CA PHE A 332 -22.78 -14.64 -32.83
C PHE A 332 -22.27 -16.05 -33.14
N LYS A 333 -22.85 -16.70 -34.15
CA LYS A 333 -22.35 -17.98 -34.64
C LYS A 333 -20.97 -17.79 -35.26
N GLU A 334 -20.08 -18.78 -35.16
CA GLU A 334 -18.74 -18.76 -35.76
C GLU A 334 -18.77 -18.38 -37.23
N THR A 335 -19.80 -18.85 -37.98
CA THR A 335 -19.98 -18.55 -39.41
C THR A 335 -20.26 -17.08 -39.69
N GLN A 336 -20.87 -16.35 -38.77
CA GLN A 336 -21.23 -14.92 -38.91
C GLN A 336 -20.02 -13.99 -38.65
N LEU A 337 -19.02 -14.44 -37.94
CA LEU A 337 -17.86 -13.62 -37.57
C LEU A 337 -16.86 -13.40 -38.71
N ARG A 338 -17.01 -14.10 -39.86
CA ARG A 338 -16.03 -14.03 -40.94
C ARG A 338 -15.70 -12.62 -41.41
N LYS A 339 -16.71 -11.73 -41.48
CA LYS A 339 -16.58 -10.34 -41.93
C LYS A 339 -16.73 -9.33 -40.82
N MET A 340 -16.99 -9.77 -39.57
CA MET A 340 -17.15 -8.91 -38.42
C MET A 340 -15.80 -8.38 -37.95
N ARG A 341 -15.74 -7.08 -37.68
CA ARG A 341 -14.53 -6.38 -37.21
C ARG A 341 -14.90 -5.39 -36.12
N VAL A 342 -13.95 -5.12 -35.23
CA VAL A 342 -14.04 -4.05 -34.23
C VAL A 342 -14.23 -2.71 -34.93
N GLY A 343 -15.11 -1.86 -34.37
CA GLY A 343 -15.47 -0.55 -34.90
C GLY A 343 -16.65 -0.54 -35.89
N GLN A 344 -17.19 -1.70 -36.25
CA GLN A 344 -18.40 -1.77 -37.10
C GLN A 344 -19.61 -1.27 -36.34
N LYS A 345 -20.48 -0.52 -37.05
CA LYS A 345 -21.73 0.01 -36.50
C LYS A 345 -22.73 -1.09 -36.27
N ALA A 346 -23.54 -0.94 -35.24
CA ALA A 346 -24.61 -1.86 -34.88
C ALA A 346 -25.87 -1.09 -34.52
N ASP A 347 -27.01 -1.56 -35.00
CA ASP A 347 -28.34 -1.11 -34.56
C ASP A 347 -28.88 -2.16 -33.59
N ILE A 348 -29.19 -1.74 -32.38
CA ILE A 348 -29.61 -2.62 -31.26
C ILE A 348 -31.13 -2.43 -31.06
N LYS A 349 -31.91 -3.41 -31.45
CA LYS A 349 -33.35 -3.43 -31.20
C LYS A 349 -33.61 -3.99 -29.82
N VAL A 350 -34.33 -3.22 -28.99
CA VAL A 350 -34.69 -3.62 -27.61
C VAL A 350 -36.10 -4.19 -27.64
N ASP A 351 -36.24 -5.44 -27.27
CA ASP A 351 -37.54 -6.15 -27.33
C ASP A 351 -38.62 -5.47 -26.49
N SER A 352 -38.22 -4.93 -25.34
CA SER A 352 -39.16 -4.32 -24.37
C SER A 352 -39.77 -2.97 -24.84
N TYR A 353 -39.07 -2.23 -25.71
CA TYR A 353 -39.47 -0.84 -26.04
C TYR A 353 -39.67 -0.63 -27.55
N GLY A 354 -39.32 -1.58 -28.39
CA GLY A 354 -39.46 -1.48 -29.84
C GLY A 354 -38.56 -0.40 -30.47
N ASN A 355 -37.71 0.25 -29.74
CA ASN A 355 -36.78 1.28 -30.20
C ASN A 355 -35.47 0.65 -30.65
N SER A 356 -34.83 1.24 -31.65
CA SER A 356 -33.47 0.88 -32.04
C SER A 356 -32.49 1.89 -31.50
N LEU A 357 -31.45 1.40 -30.85
CA LEU A 357 -30.32 2.18 -30.27
C LEU A 357 -29.09 1.95 -31.16
N LYS A 358 -28.23 2.95 -31.26
CA LYS A 358 -27.00 2.86 -32.04
C LYS A 358 -25.83 2.46 -31.13
N GLY A 359 -24.98 1.63 -31.69
CA GLY A 359 -23.75 1.19 -31.06
C GLY A 359 -22.68 0.80 -32.05
N HIS A 360 -21.58 0.30 -31.54
CA HIS A 360 -20.51 -0.25 -32.37
C HIS A 360 -19.87 -1.45 -31.67
N VAL A 361 -19.29 -2.32 -32.50
CA VAL A 361 -18.53 -3.48 -32.03
C VAL A 361 -17.27 -2.99 -31.32
N ASP A 362 -17.17 -3.19 -29.99
CA ASP A 362 -16.01 -2.85 -29.16
C ASP A 362 -14.95 -3.96 -29.23
N SER A 363 -15.37 -5.19 -28.99
CA SER A 363 -14.46 -6.34 -28.96
C SER A 363 -15.17 -7.65 -29.33
N ILE A 364 -14.39 -8.60 -29.83
CA ILE A 364 -14.81 -9.96 -30.11
C ILE A 364 -14.03 -10.89 -29.17
N ALA A 365 -14.73 -11.74 -28.45
CA ALA A 365 -14.09 -12.62 -27.46
C ALA A 365 -13.11 -13.59 -28.15
N GLY A 366 -11.99 -13.88 -27.47
CA GLY A 366 -10.96 -14.79 -27.96
C GLY A 366 -11.30 -16.27 -27.85
N ALA A 367 -12.47 -16.61 -27.25
CA ALA A 367 -12.92 -17.99 -27.09
C ALA A 367 -14.46 -18.07 -27.09
N THR A 368 -14.99 -19.28 -27.31
CA THR A 368 -16.44 -19.54 -27.27
C THR A 368 -17.00 -19.46 -25.85
N GLY A 369 -18.28 -19.10 -25.71
CA GLY A 369 -18.95 -18.97 -24.42
C GLY A 369 -18.77 -20.18 -23.47
N PRO A 370 -18.94 -21.42 -23.94
CA PRO A 370 -18.76 -22.62 -23.12
C PRO A 370 -17.36 -22.77 -22.51
N LEU A 371 -16.30 -22.24 -23.16
CA LEU A 371 -14.93 -22.33 -22.63
C LEU A 371 -14.70 -21.43 -21.40
N PHE A 372 -15.49 -20.37 -21.26
CA PHE A 372 -15.46 -19.47 -20.10
C PHE A 372 -16.43 -19.89 -18.99
N SER A 373 -17.24 -20.92 -19.20
CA SER A 373 -18.17 -21.43 -18.20
C SER A 373 -17.42 -22.22 -17.10
N LEU A 374 -17.81 -22.02 -15.83
CA LEU A 374 -17.33 -22.80 -14.70
C LEU A 374 -17.62 -24.32 -14.82
N LEU A 375 -18.65 -24.66 -15.58
CA LEU A 375 -19.05 -26.05 -15.89
C LEU A 375 -19.22 -26.14 -17.42
N PRO A 376 -18.15 -26.43 -18.18
CA PRO A 376 -18.26 -26.67 -19.59
C PRO A 376 -19.21 -27.86 -19.86
N PRO A 377 -20.10 -27.79 -20.85
CA PRO A 377 -20.96 -28.90 -21.20
C PRO A 377 -20.10 -30.06 -21.73
N GLU A 378 -19.96 -31.15 -20.96
CA GLU A 378 -19.32 -32.38 -21.40
C GLU A 378 -20.37 -33.26 -22.14
N ASN A 379 -19.99 -33.71 -23.34
CA ASN A 379 -20.81 -34.69 -24.07
C ASN A 379 -20.71 -36.07 -23.36
N ALA A 380 -21.72 -36.41 -22.57
CA ALA A 380 -21.78 -37.61 -21.74
C ALA A 380 -21.68 -38.95 -22.55
N THR A 381 -21.70 -38.89 -23.89
CA THR A 381 -21.73 -40.11 -24.76
C THR A 381 -20.43 -40.34 -25.53
N GLY A 382 -19.38 -39.54 -25.33
CA GLY A 382 -18.08 -39.74 -25.99
C GLY A 382 -18.05 -39.56 -27.51
N ASN A 383 -19.17 -39.21 -28.16
CA ASN A 383 -19.23 -38.92 -29.59
C ASN A 383 -19.09 -37.41 -29.79
N TYR A 384 -18.07 -37.00 -30.54
CA TYR A 384 -17.88 -35.61 -30.96
C TYR A 384 -18.94 -35.23 -32.01
N VAL A 385 -19.93 -34.46 -31.60
CA VAL A 385 -20.90 -33.84 -32.54
C VAL A 385 -20.46 -32.42 -32.85
N LYS A 386 -20.25 -32.10 -34.11
CA LYS A 386 -19.93 -30.73 -34.55
C LYS A 386 -21.15 -29.83 -34.33
N ILE A 387 -21.17 -29.06 -33.26
CA ILE A 387 -22.16 -28.02 -32.97
C ILE A 387 -21.58 -26.68 -33.38
N VAL A 388 -22.38 -25.82 -33.97
CA VAL A 388 -21.96 -24.44 -34.29
C VAL A 388 -21.76 -23.69 -32.99
N GLN A 389 -20.54 -23.29 -32.75
CA GLN A 389 -20.17 -22.54 -31.52
C GLN A 389 -20.59 -21.08 -31.67
N ARG A 390 -20.94 -20.48 -30.51
CA ARG A 390 -21.21 -19.03 -30.41
C ARG A 390 -20.06 -18.33 -29.73
N ILE A 391 -19.70 -17.17 -30.23
CA ILE A 391 -18.62 -16.33 -29.72
C ILE A 391 -19.21 -15.01 -29.27
N PRO A 392 -18.99 -14.61 -27.99
CA PRO A 392 -19.47 -13.34 -27.48
C PRO A 392 -18.80 -12.16 -28.18
N VAL A 393 -19.61 -11.21 -28.60
CA VAL A 393 -19.20 -9.94 -29.17
C VAL A 393 -19.75 -8.84 -28.26
N LYS A 394 -18.86 -7.96 -27.77
CA LYS A 394 -19.24 -6.80 -26.98
C LYS A 394 -19.57 -5.64 -27.91
N ILE A 395 -20.77 -5.10 -27.76
CA ILE A 395 -21.26 -3.94 -28.50
C ILE A 395 -21.53 -2.83 -27.50
N VAL A 396 -20.82 -1.70 -27.67
CA VAL A 396 -20.99 -0.52 -26.82
C VAL A 396 -21.94 0.46 -27.48
N LEU A 397 -22.84 1.03 -26.67
CA LEU A 397 -23.80 2.04 -27.13
C LEU A 397 -23.07 3.35 -27.48
N GLU A 398 -23.60 4.08 -28.47
CA GLU A 398 -23.15 5.44 -28.73
C GLU A 398 -23.47 6.37 -27.57
N PRO A 399 -22.63 7.39 -27.29
CA PRO A 399 -22.85 8.31 -26.19
C PRO A 399 -24.23 9.00 -26.28
N GLY A 400 -25.02 8.83 -25.21
CA GLY A 400 -26.34 9.47 -25.10
C GLY A 400 -27.52 8.64 -25.58
N GLU A 401 -27.33 7.44 -26.09
CA GLU A 401 -28.43 6.56 -26.50
C GLU A 401 -29.26 6.03 -25.30
N ASN A 402 -28.63 5.86 -24.13
CA ASN A 402 -29.31 5.43 -22.90
C ASN A 402 -29.52 6.57 -21.89
N ARG A 403 -29.75 7.83 -22.31
CA ARG A 403 -29.95 8.99 -21.39
C ARG A 403 -31.06 8.79 -20.38
N GLU A 404 -32.11 8.10 -20.75
CA GLU A 404 -33.24 7.83 -19.88
C GLU A 404 -33.01 6.64 -18.96
N ARG A 405 -31.83 5.99 -19.04
CA ARG A 405 -31.45 4.83 -18.22
C ARG A 405 -32.50 3.71 -18.23
N ARG A 406 -33.15 3.51 -19.38
CA ARG A 406 -34.19 2.51 -19.53
C ARG A 406 -33.64 1.10 -19.68
N LEU A 407 -32.44 0.95 -20.23
CA LEU A 407 -31.79 -0.35 -20.36
C LEU A 407 -31.45 -0.91 -18.99
N ARG A 408 -31.83 -2.15 -18.79
CA ARG A 408 -31.53 -2.91 -17.57
C ARG A 408 -30.68 -4.12 -17.92
N PRO A 409 -29.67 -4.45 -17.12
CA PRO A 409 -28.93 -5.70 -17.31
C PRO A 409 -29.86 -6.90 -17.32
N GLY A 410 -29.58 -7.86 -18.23
CA GLY A 410 -30.43 -9.03 -18.43
C GLY A 410 -31.59 -8.84 -19.40
N MET A 411 -31.83 -7.61 -19.93
CA MET A 411 -32.81 -7.43 -21.03
C MET A 411 -32.32 -8.05 -22.31
N ASN A 412 -33.23 -8.74 -23.04
CA ASN A 412 -32.94 -9.28 -24.35
C ASN A 412 -32.99 -8.17 -25.41
N VAL A 413 -32.07 -8.27 -26.34
CA VAL A 413 -31.92 -7.34 -27.46
C VAL A 413 -31.51 -8.09 -28.72
N VAL A 414 -31.79 -7.50 -29.86
CA VAL A 414 -31.39 -8.04 -31.18
C VAL A 414 -30.48 -7.03 -31.86
N PRO A 415 -29.15 -7.21 -31.84
CA PRO A 415 -28.22 -6.36 -32.52
C PRO A 415 -28.06 -6.79 -34.01
N ASP A 416 -28.17 -5.81 -34.88
CA ASP A 416 -27.88 -5.91 -36.33
C ASP A 416 -26.52 -5.23 -36.59
N VAL A 417 -25.46 -6.00 -36.78
CA VAL A 417 -24.11 -5.49 -37.06
C VAL A 417 -23.88 -5.33 -38.56
N TYR A 418 -23.59 -4.13 -39.02
CA TYR A 418 -23.35 -3.84 -40.43
C TYR A 418 -21.94 -4.26 -40.85
N LEU A 419 -21.91 -5.18 -41.82
CA LEU A 419 -20.68 -5.68 -42.43
C LEU A 419 -20.22 -4.72 -43.53
N GLN A 420 -19.09 -4.06 -43.33
CA GLN A 420 -18.47 -3.23 -44.39
C GLN A 420 -17.54 -4.03 -45.26
#